data_fcfbcc5b7dbadc4a09f977c3283a2a3f
#
_entry.id   fcfbcc5b7dbadc4a09f977c3283a2a3f
#
_cell.length_a   1.000
_cell.length_b   1.000
_cell.length_c   1.000
_cell.angle_alpha   90.00
_cell.angle_beta   90.00
_cell.angle_gamma   90.00
#
_symmetry.space_group_name_H-M   'P 1'
#
loop_
_entity.id
_entity.type
_entity.pdbx_description
1 polymer ?
#
loop_
_entity_poly.entity_id
_entity_poly.type
_entity_poly.pdbx_seq_one_letter_code
_entity_poly.pdbx_strand_id
1 'polypeptide(L)'
;MEKGEKIAQFRFLHYTISETVVKINADGEPGKKLDVQFQQKAGVNEEASRMRFEFVVSVKDAKNVLDIKVTTVAFFEYDSSLTEEQKQTFFLHNAPAILFPYVRAYISTLTAQAGIDTIVLPTINFSKK
;
A
#
# COMPACT_ATOMS: atom_id res chain seq x y z
N MET A 1 23.67 2.66 -26.13
CA MET A 1 22.79 3.42 -25.71
C MET A 1 23.25 4.22 -24.67
N GLU A 2 22.77 5.12 -24.55
CA GLU A 2 23.19 5.88 -23.70
C GLU A 2 22.77 5.47 -22.53
N LYS A 3 23.46 5.39 -21.73
CA LYS A 3 23.14 4.99 -20.57
C LYS A 3 22.28 5.84 -19.92
N GLY A 4 22.35 6.94 -20.01
CA GLY A 4 21.47 7.83 -19.34
C GLY A 4 20.09 7.65 -19.82
N GLU A 5 19.94 6.94 -20.88
CA GLU A 5 18.69 6.76 -21.36
C GLU A 5 18.00 5.58 -20.86
N LYS A 6 18.43 5.01 -19.77
CA LYS A 6 17.73 3.91 -19.23
C LYS A 6 16.35 4.31 -18.88
N ILE A 7 15.38 3.72 -19.47
CA ILE A 7 13.98 4.00 -19.20
C ILE A 7 13.52 3.11 -18.08
N ALA A 8 12.78 3.67 -17.14
CA ALA A 8 12.27 2.88 -16.05
C ALA A 8 11.35 1.80 -16.59
N GLN A 9 11.59 0.56 -16.18
CA GLN A 9 10.79 -0.55 -16.66
C GLN A 9 9.44 -0.57 -15.98
N PHE A 10 9.27 0.14 -14.90
CA PHE A 10 8.06 0.15 -14.11
C PHE A 10 7.91 1.56 -13.57
N ARG A 11 6.84 2.24 -13.92
CA ARG A 11 6.67 3.64 -13.55
C ARG A 11 5.39 3.85 -12.78
N PHE A 12 5.50 4.48 -11.62
CA PHE A 12 4.36 4.83 -10.79
C PHE A 12 3.69 6.06 -11.39
N LEU A 13 2.41 5.98 -11.65
CA LEU A 13 1.69 7.09 -12.25
C LEU A 13 1.00 7.94 -11.18
N HIS A 14 0.10 7.32 -10.42
CA HIS A 14 -0.58 8.02 -9.34
C HIS A 14 -1.34 7.03 -8.46
N TYR A 15 -1.81 7.51 -7.32
CA TYR A 15 -2.65 6.69 -6.46
C TYR A 15 -3.80 7.51 -5.91
N THR A 16 -4.83 6.83 -5.43
CA THR A 16 -5.94 7.45 -4.75
C THR A 16 -6.30 6.57 -3.56
N ILE A 17 -6.55 7.17 -2.42
CA ILE A 17 -7.11 6.43 -1.31
C ILE A 17 -8.61 6.40 -1.55
N SER A 18 -9.11 5.23 -1.94
CA SER A 18 -10.47 5.11 -2.40
C SER A 18 -11.46 4.87 -1.28
N GLU A 19 -10.98 4.35 -0.16
CA GLU A 19 -11.87 4.11 0.97
C GLU A 19 -11.08 4.10 2.26
N THR A 20 -11.61 4.73 3.30
CA THR A 20 -11.02 4.69 4.63
C THR A 20 -12.13 4.36 5.60
N VAL A 21 -11.93 3.35 6.42
CA VAL A 21 -12.86 3.01 7.47
C VAL A 21 -12.12 3.10 8.80
N VAL A 22 -12.64 3.89 9.73
CA VAL A 22 -12.06 4.04 11.05
C VAL A 22 -13.15 3.77 12.06
N LYS A 23 -12.94 2.79 12.92
CA LYS A 23 -13.85 2.51 14.00
C LYS A 23 -13.05 2.54 15.28
N ILE A 24 -13.43 3.40 16.18
CA ILE A 24 -12.75 3.56 17.46
C ILE A 24 -13.80 3.55 18.54
N ASN A 25 -13.62 2.68 19.52
CA ASN A 25 -14.50 2.68 20.68
C ASN A 25 -14.02 3.81 21.61
N ALA A 26 -14.80 4.88 21.70
CA ALA A 26 -14.40 6.07 22.42
C ALA A 26 -14.24 5.83 23.92
N ASP A 27 -14.86 4.77 24.45
CA ASP A 27 -14.78 4.47 25.86
C ASP A 27 -13.65 3.50 26.22
N GLY A 28 -12.88 3.07 25.25
CA GLY A 28 -11.80 2.13 25.48
C GLY A 28 -10.46 2.72 25.14
N GLU A 29 -9.41 2.02 25.53
CA GLU A 29 -8.06 2.41 25.17
C GLU A 29 -7.47 1.34 24.29
N PRO A 30 -6.89 1.69 23.15
CA PRO A 30 -6.32 0.68 22.26
C PRO A 30 -5.21 -0.11 22.95
N GLY A 31 -5.14 -1.38 22.64
CA GLY A 31 -4.04 -2.21 23.10
C GLY A 31 -2.74 -1.75 22.47
N LYS A 32 -1.63 -2.07 23.12
CA LYS A 32 -0.33 -1.66 22.60
C LYS A 32 0.10 -2.47 21.41
N LYS A 33 -0.39 -3.70 21.31
CA LYS A 33 -0.05 -4.55 20.20
C LYS A 33 -1.02 -4.32 19.07
N LEU A 34 -0.49 -4.05 17.89
CA LEU A 34 -1.30 -3.85 16.71
C LEU A 34 -1.08 -4.98 15.74
N ASP A 35 -2.17 -5.45 15.15
CA ASP A 35 -2.12 -6.46 14.10
C ASP A 35 -2.30 -5.74 12.78
N VAL A 36 -1.31 -5.83 11.90
CA VAL A 36 -1.35 -5.15 10.61
C VAL A 36 -1.42 -6.20 9.52
N GLN A 37 -2.42 -6.12 8.68
CA GLN A 37 -2.61 -7.07 7.61
C GLN A 37 -2.66 -6.37 6.28
N PHE A 38 -2.21 -7.05 5.23
CA PHE A 38 -2.17 -6.52 3.89
C PHE A 38 -2.90 -7.44 2.94
N GLN A 39 -3.64 -6.85 2.01
CA GLN A 39 -4.23 -7.60 0.90
C GLN A 39 -3.91 -6.83 -0.36
N GLN A 40 -3.61 -7.53 -1.44
CA GLN A 40 -3.30 -6.86 -2.68
C GLN A 40 -3.89 -7.59 -3.87
N LYS A 41 -4.20 -6.84 -4.91
CA LYS A 41 -4.81 -7.37 -6.09
C LYS A 41 -4.35 -6.53 -7.26
N ALA A 42 -3.85 -7.16 -8.30
CA ALA A 42 -3.37 -6.45 -9.48
C ALA A 42 -4.21 -6.83 -10.69
N GLY A 43 -4.55 -5.82 -11.47
CA GLY A 43 -5.21 -6.04 -12.76
C GLY A 43 -4.33 -5.42 -13.84
N VAL A 44 -4.23 -6.09 -14.97
CA VAL A 44 -3.34 -5.66 -16.03
C VAL A 44 -4.12 -5.37 -17.29
N ASN A 45 -3.80 -4.23 -17.92
CA ASN A 45 -4.29 -3.91 -19.25
C ASN A 45 -3.10 -4.04 -20.19
N GLU A 46 -3.02 -5.15 -20.89
CA GLU A 46 -1.84 -5.43 -21.69
C GLU A 46 -1.71 -4.53 -22.91
N GLU A 47 -2.83 -4.11 -23.46
CA GLU A 47 -2.76 -3.21 -24.59
C GLU A 47 -2.12 -1.88 -24.23
N ALA A 48 -2.39 -1.36 -23.08
CA ALA A 48 -1.84 -0.10 -22.65
C ALA A 48 -0.57 -0.26 -21.82
N SER A 49 -0.16 -1.48 -21.53
CA SER A 49 0.97 -1.78 -20.64
C SER A 49 0.81 -1.05 -19.31
N ARG A 50 -0.37 -1.20 -18.73
CA ARG A 50 -0.69 -0.57 -17.47
C ARG A 50 -1.21 -1.56 -16.46
N MET A 51 -0.93 -1.29 -15.19
CA MET A 51 -1.39 -2.11 -14.09
C MET A 51 -2.18 -1.27 -13.12
N ARG A 52 -3.32 -1.80 -12.68
CA ARG A 52 -4.10 -1.22 -11.60
C ARG A 52 -3.81 -2.07 -10.38
N PHE A 53 -3.33 -1.46 -9.32
CA PHE A 53 -2.95 -2.17 -8.10
C PHE A 53 -3.82 -1.72 -6.94
N GLU A 54 -4.53 -2.64 -6.34
CA GLU A 54 -5.35 -2.33 -5.18
C GLU A 54 -4.66 -2.87 -3.95
N PHE A 55 -4.46 -2.02 -2.97
CA PHE A 55 -3.70 -2.35 -1.77
C PHE A 55 -4.54 -1.98 -0.55
N VAL A 56 -4.82 -2.97 0.28
CA VAL A 56 -5.63 -2.77 1.47
C VAL A 56 -4.77 -3.01 2.69
N VAL A 57 -4.73 -2.02 3.58
CA VAL A 57 -3.98 -2.13 4.83
C VAL A 57 -4.98 -2.06 5.96
N SER A 58 -4.98 -3.06 6.83
CA SER A 58 -5.86 -3.12 7.98
C SER A 58 -5.05 -3.11 9.25
N VAL A 59 -5.48 -2.33 10.22
CA VAL A 59 -4.79 -2.21 11.51
C VAL A 59 -5.84 -2.40 12.60
N LYS A 60 -5.61 -3.37 13.47
CA LYS A 60 -6.49 -3.63 14.60
C LYS A 60 -5.68 -3.81 15.86
N ASP A 61 -6.27 -3.49 17.00
CA ASP A 61 -5.63 -3.80 18.27
C ASP A 61 -6.28 -5.06 18.85
N ALA A 62 -5.65 -5.64 19.85
CA ALA A 62 -6.12 -6.88 20.45
C ALA A 62 -7.36 -6.70 21.31
N LYS A 63 -7.68 -5.47 21.69
CA LYS A 63 -8.82 -5.20 22.57
C LYS A 63 -10.08 -4.81 21.82
N ASN A 64 -10.03 -4.81 20.49
CA ASN A 64 -11.16 -4.43 19.66
C ASN A 64 -11.62 -3.00 19.89
N VAL A 65 -10.71 -2.12 20.25
CA VAL A 65 -10.98 -0.70 20.42
C VAL A 65 -10.76 0.04 19.11
N LEU A 66 -9.81 -0.44 18.30
CA LEU A 66 -9.39 0.24 17.09
C LEU A 66 -9.46 -0.70 15.90
N ASP A 67 -10.08 -0.24 14.83
CA ASP A 67 -10.16 -1.01 13.59
C ASP A 67 -10.07 -0.01 12.44
N ILE A 68 -8.96 -0.02 11.72
CA ILE A 68 -8.74 0.88 10.60
C ILE A 68 -8.50 0.06 9.35
N LYS A 69 -9.12 0.49 8.25
CA LYS A 69 -8.92 -0.16 6.97
C LYS A 69 -8.77 0.93 5.93
N VAL A 70 -7.67 0.91 5.20
CA VAL A 70 -7.40 1.89 4.15
C VAL A 70 -7.22 1.15 2.84
N THR A 71 -8.01 1.50 1.85
CA THR A 71 -7.92 0.93 0.51
C THR A 71 -7.33 1.98 -0.41
N THR A 72 -6.25 1.60 -1.09
CA THR A 72 -5.57 2.48 -2.02
C THR A 72 -5.54 1.84 -3.38
N VAL A 73 -5.81 2.63 -4.41
CA VAL A 73 -5.75 2.16 -5.79
C VAL A 73 -4.65 2.96 -6.48
N ALA A 74 -3.71 2.27 -7.08
CA ALA A 74 -2.60 2.91 -7.75
C ALA A 74 -2.49 2.41 -9.19
N PHE A 75 -1.90 3.23 -10.03
CA PHE A 75 -1.71 2.87 -11.42
C PHE A 75 -0.23 2.97 -11.77
N PHE A 76 0.24 1.98 -12.49
CA PHE A 76 1.61 1.89 -12.93
C PHE A 76 1.65 1.62 -14.43
N GLU A 77 2.74 2.01 -15.04
CA GLU A 77 3.00 1.72 -16.43
C GLU A 77 4.22 0.82 -16.46
N TYR A 78 4.22 -0.21 -17.27
CA TYR A 78 5.38 -1.10 -17.36
C TYR A 78 5.84 -1.24 -18.78
N ASP A 79 7.10 -1.63 -18.96
CA ASP A 79 7.68 -1.82 -20.27
C ASP A 79 7.11 -3.11 -20.88
N SER A 80 6.57 -3.04 -22.07
CA SER A 80 5.95 -4.20 -22.69
C SER A 80 6.94 -5.33 -22.96
N SER A 81 8.24 -5.04 -22.94
CA SER A 81 9.24 -6.07 -23.15
C SER A 81 9.56 -6.88 -21.89
N LEU A 82 8.97 -6.55 -20.75
CA LEU A 82 9.23 -7.32 -19.55
C LEU A 82 8.73 -8.75 -19.69
N THR A 83 9.48 -9.68 -19.11
CA THR A 83 9.04 -11.06 -19.08
C THR A 83 7.93 -11.20 -18.05
N GLU A 84 7.20 -12.33 -18.10
CA GLU A 84 6.16 -12.57 -17.13
C GLU A 84 6.74 -12.64 -15.72
N GLU A 85 7.93 -13.20 -15.59
CA GLU A 85 8.55 -13.29 -14.28
C GLU A 85 8.89 -11.90 -13.75
N GLN A 86 9.39 -11.01 -14.58
CA GLN A 86 9.70 -9.65 -14.19
C GLN A 86 8.45 -8.90 -13.79
N LYS A 87 7.36 -9.09 -14.54
CA LYS A 87 6.08 -8.45 -14.19
C LYS A 87 5.58 -8.92 -12.84
N GLN A 88 5.67 -10.23 -12.57
CA GLN A 88 5.23 -10.75 -11.29
C GLN A 88 6.02 -10.16 -10.14
N THR A 89 7.32 -10.00 -10.31
CA THR A 89 8.15 -9.39 -9.28
C THR A 89 7.71 -7.95 -8.99
N PHE A 90 7.42 -7.17 -10.03
CA PHE A 90 6.95 -5.82 -9.83
C PHE A 90 5.60 -5.80 -9.13
N PHE A 91 4.67 -6.68 -9.53
CA PHE A 91 3.33 -6.66 -8.99
C PHE A 91 3.32 -7.13 -7.52
N LEU A 92 4.11 -8.13 -7.20
CA LEU A 92 4.09 -8.71 -5.86
C LEU A 92 4.98 -8.00 -4.86
N HIS A 93 6.09 -7.44 -5.31
CA HIS A 93 7.07 -6.89 -4.40
C HIS A 93 7.30 -5.39 -4.55
N ASN A 94 7.40 -4.91 -5.78
CA ASN A 94 7.74 -3.50 -5.99
C ASN A 94 6.55 -2.57 -5.80
N ALA A 95 5.38 -2.94 -6.30
CA ALA A 95 4.22 -2.08 -6.18
C ALA A 95 3.84 -1.81 -4.72
N PRO A 96 3.74 -2.85 -3.85
CA PRO A 96 3.43 -2.57 -2.45
C PRO A 96 4.55 -1.79 -1.76
N ALA A 97 5.82 -2.03 -2.14
CA ALA A 97 6.94 -1.31 -1.53
C ALA A 97 6.89 0.18 -1.89
N ILE A 98 6.46 0.51 -3.10
CA ILE A 98 6.33 1.89 -3.53
C ILE A 98 5.16 2.55 -2.81
N LEU A 99 4.06 1.84 -2.66
CA LEU A 99 2.84 2.44 -2.15
C LEU A 99 2.78 2.53 -0.63
N PHE A 100 3.40 1.59 0.06
CA PHE A 100 3.29 1.52 1.52
C PHE A 100 3.71 2.80 2.25
N PRO A 101 4.79 3.50 1.87
CA PRO A 101 5.16 4.73 2.58
C PRO A 101 4.06 5.79 2.56
N TYR A 102 3.29 5.87 1.50
CA TYR A 102 2.18 6.82 1.42
C TYR A 102 1.05 6.41 2.35
N VAL A 103 0.74 5.12 2.41
CA VAL A 103 -0.31 4.62 3.28
C VAL A 103 0.12 4.75 4.75
N ARG A 104 1.38 4.50 5.03
CA ARG A 104 1.93 4.64 6.38
C ARG A 104 1.77 6.08 6.87
N ALA A 105 2.13 7.04 6.03
CA ALA A 105 1.99 8.45 6.38
C ALA A 105 0.53 8.84 6.57
N TYR A 106 -0.34 8.31 5.72
CA TYR A 106 -1.76 8.60 5.79
C TYR A 106 -2.35 8.10 7.12
N ILE A 107 -2.00 6.88 7.50
CA ILE A 107 -2.51 6.30 8.75
C ILE A 107 -2.00 7.09 9.97
N SER A 108 -0.75 7.56 9.92
CA SER A 108 -0.24 8.39 11.01
C SER A 108 -1.06 9.69 11.13
N THR A 109 -1.32 10.35 10.01
CA THR A 109 -2.09 11.58 10.00
C THR A 109 -3.52 11.31 10.46
N LEU A 110 -4.11 10.23 9.96
CA LEU A 110 -5.47 9.87 10.27
C LEU A 110 -5.67 9.63 11.77
N THR A 111 -4.77 8.88 12.39
CA THR A 111 -4.91 8.57 13.82
C THR A 111 -4.66 9.80 14.67
N ALA A 112 -3.72 10.66 14.28
CA ALA A 112 -3.50 11.90 14.99
C ALA A 112 -4.75 12.79 14.92
N GLN A 113 -5.37 12.86 13.76
CA GLN A 113 -6.58 13.67 13.59
C GLN A 113 -7.77 13.07 14.30
N ALA A 114 -7.79 11.75 14.46
CA ALA A 114 -8.89 11.08 15.11
C ALA A 114 -8.85 11.21 16.65
N GLY A 115 -7.80 11.82 17.18
CA GLY A 115 -7.72 12.06 18.63
C GLY A 115 -7.18 10.90 19.44
N ILE A 116 -6.51 9.95 18.79
CA ILE A 116 -5.84 8.87 19.51
C ILE A 116 -4.35 9.04 19.33
N ASP A 117 -3.57 8.21 20.01
CA ASP A 117 -2.12 8.25 19.85
C ASP A 117 -1.77 7.94 18.41
N THR A 118 -0.86 8.71 17.84
CA THR A 118 -0.45 8.53 16.46
C THR A 118 0.11 7.13 16.26
N ILE A 119 -0.40 6.44 15.24
CA ILE A 119 0.10 5.12 14.90
C ILE A 119 1.16 5.27 13.82
N VAL A 120 2.37 4.81 14.12
CA VAL A 120 3.45 4.80 13.14
C VAL A 120 3.72 3.33 12.82
N LEU A 121 3.29 2.90 11.64
CA LEU A 121 3.47 1.52 11.23
C LEU A 121 4.94 1.23 11.01
N PRO A 122 5.36 0.00 11.23
CA PRO A 122 6.77 -0.34 11.04
C PRO A 122 7.12 -0.35 9.56
N THR A 123 8.40 -0.27 9.28
CA THR A 123 8.88 -0.43 7.91
C THR A 123 8.75 -1.91 7.55
N ILE A 124 8.25 -2.18 6.37
CA ILE A 124 8.01 -3.54 5.93
C ILE A 124 8.80 -3.82 4.67
N ASN A 125 9.44 -4.98 4.62
CA ASN A 125 10.20 -5.36 3.44
C ASN A 125 9.35 -6.31 2.60
N PHE A 126 8.80 -5.78 1.53
CA PHE A 126 7.91 -6.55 0.65
C PHE A 126 8.67 -7.45 -0.33
N SER A 127 9.99 -7.29 -0.44
CA SER A 127 10.75 -8.15 -1.33
C SER A 127 11.11 -9.48 -0.68
N LYS A 128 10.88 -9.61 0.65
CA LYS A 128 11.17 -10.84 1.30
C LYS A 128 10.00 -11.74 1.32
N LYS A 129 10.21 -13.03 1.15
CA LYS A 129 9.12 -13.95 1.16
C LYS A 129 8.90 -14.59 2.46
#